data_ebbf42ce644d74e955157afec22e84be
#
_entry.id   ebbf42ce644d74e955157afec22e84be
#
_cell.length_a   1.000
_cell.length_b   1.000
_cell.length_c   1.000
_cell.angle_alpha   90.00
_cell.angle_beta   90.00
_cell.angle_gamma   90.00
#
_symmetry.space_group_name_H-M   'P 1'
#
loop_
_entity.id
_entity.type
_entity.pdbx_description
1 polymer ?
#
loop_
_entity_poly.entity_id
_entity_poly.type
_entity_poly.pdbx_seq_one_letter_code
_entity_poly.pdbx_strand_id
1 'polypeptide(L)'
;MRFPAFARAVAATVLLAGLAPVALAGADTPGPALKDGEEWITGQAALEALVSGRTHYRNRSDGTSEIEYHDPDGQSAYVWDNCIERGQWWTTEREICFFYPDTALKGPHCFFIKRNAEEQLEFWWAGDPGALLPTATNVQDVEGNVERLPLGVTGECLMS
;
A
#
# COMPACT_ATOMS: atom_id res chain seq x y z
N MET A 1 -53.29 61.10 -23.32
CA MET A 1 -53.05 60.65 -21.93
C MET A 1 -52.49 59.25 -21.95
N ARG A 2 -51.19 59.06 -21.61
CA ARG A 2 -50.49 57.78 -21.58
C ARG A 2 -50.21 57.41 -20.15
N PHE A 3 -50.69 56.24 -19.70
CA PHE A 3 -50.39 55.72 -18.36
C PHE A 3 -49.10 54.89 -18.41
N PRO A 4 -48.20 55.02 -17.42
CA PRO A 4 -47.02 54.16 -17.35
C PRO A 4 -47.36 52.83 -16.67
N ALA A 5 -46.87 51.74 -17.26
CA ALA A 5 -46.96 50.39 -16.71
C ALA A 5 -45.89 50.22 -15.63
N PHE A 6 -46.29 49.88 -14.41
CA PHE A 6 -45.38 49.47 -13.31
C PHE A 6 -45.02 47.99 -13.48
N ALA A 7 -43.78 47.70 -13.80
CA ALA A 7 -43.24 46.37 -13.74
C ALA A 7 -42.86 46.04 -12.27
N ARG A 8 -43.51 45.03 -11.72
CA ARG A 8 -43.14 44.42 -10.42
C ARG A 8 -42.03 43.40 -10.65
N ALA A 9 -40.85 43.68 -10.14
CA ALA A 9 -39.76 42.70 -10.07
C ALA A 9 -40.03 41.73 -8.89
N VAL A 10 -40.20 40.44 -9.19
CA VAL A 10 -40.26 39.39 -8.20
C VAL A 10 -38.83 38.90 -7.98
N ALA A 11 -38.28 39.19 -6.81
CA ALA A 11 -36.98 38.64 -6.40
C ALA A 11 -37.18 37.20 -5.94
N ALA A 12 -36.67 36.23 -6.72
CA ALA A 12 -36.61 34.86 -6.32
C ALA A 12 -35.37 34.62 -5.45
N THR A 13 -35.58 34.39 -4.16
CA THR A 13 -34.54 34.03 -3.20
C THR A 13 -34.26 32.50 -3.39
N VAL A 14 -33.14 32.18 -3.99
CA VAL A 14 -32.67 30.76 -4.09
C VAL A 14 -32.02 30.44 -2.75
N LEU A 15 -32.68 29.60 -1.96
CA LEU A 15 -32.07 28.96 -0.77
C LEU A 15 -31.14 27.85 -1.28
N LEU A 16 -29.84 28.10 -1.27
CA LEU A 16 -28.81 27.05 -1.41
C LEU A 16 -28.80 26.26 -0.09
N ALA A 17 -29.51 25.13 -0.09
CA ALA A 17 -29.33 24.11 0.95
C ALA A 17 -27.92 23.54 0.82
N GLY A 18 -27.03 23.93 1.73
CA GLY A 18 -25.69 23.34 1.83
C GLY A 18 -25.80 21.87 2.15
N LEU A 19 -25.47 21.02 1.17
CA LEU A 19 -25.21 19.62 1.41
C LEU A 19 -23.92 19.54 2.21
N ALA A 20 -24.04 19.30 3.52
CA ALA A 20 -22.90 18.91 4.33
C ALA A 20 -22.34 17.61 3.74
N PRO A 21 -21.01 17.48 3.59
CA PRO A 21 -20.43 16.22 3.17
C PRO A 21 -20.79 15.18 4.22
N VAL A 22 -21.54 14.16 3.82
CA VAL A 22 -21.71 12.94 4.62
C VAL A 22 -20.33 12.32 4.66
N ALA A 23 -19.65 12.46 5.80
CA ALA A 23 -18.46 11.67 6.09
C ALA A 23 -18.93 10.22 6.05
N LEU A 24 -18.49 9.48 5.03
CA LEU A 24 -18.59 8.03 5.00
C LEU A 24 -17.72 7.49 6.14
N ALA A 25 -18.33 7.37 7.32
CA ALA A 25 -17.74 6.66 8.43
C ALA A 25 -17.72 5.18 8.09
N GLY A 26 -16.52 4.58 8.10
CA GLY A 26 -16.36 3.14 8.08
C GLY A 26 -15.75 2.56 6.82
N ALA A 27 -14.62 3.07 6.36
CA ALA A 27 -13.62 2.16 5.81
C ALA A 27 -12.96 1.49 7.03
N ASP A 28 -13.15 0.17 7.19
CA ASP A 28 -12.45 -0.59 8.22
C ASP A 28 -10.96 -0.27 8.12
N THR A 29 -10.41 0.32 9.17
CA THR A 29 -8.97 0.60 9.22
C THR A 29 -8.25 -0.74 9.17
N PRO A 30 -7.24 -0.90 8.30
CA PRO A 30 -6.63 -2.20 8.03
C PRO A 30 -5.77 -2.75 9.18
N GLY A 31 -5.71 -2.10 10.32
CA GLY A 31 -4.84 -2.51 11.43
C GLY A 31 -5.03 -1.62 12.65
N PRO A 32 -4.03 -1.51 13.54
CA PRO A 32 -4.12 -0.73 14.76
C PRO A 32 -4.38 0.75 14.49
N ALA A 33 -4.94 1.43 15.50
CA ALA A 33 -5.19 2.87 15.41
C ALA A 33 -3.90 3.63 15.10
N LEU A 34 -4.00 4.62 14.21
CA LEU A 34 -2.88 5.48 13.86
C LEU A 34 -2.49 6.38 15.04
N LYS A 35 -1.20 6.61 15.20
CA LYS A 35 -0.62 7.63 16.07
C LYS A 35 -0.35 8.90 15.28
N ASP A 36 0.03 9.97 15.98
CA ASP A 36 0.43 11.23 15.33
C ASP A 36 1.60 11.01 14.38
N GLY A 37 1.45 11.49 13.15
CA GLY A 37 2.47 11.34 12.10
C GLY A 37 2.46 9.99 11.37
N GLU A 38 1.54 9.08 11.70
CA GLU A 38 1.36 7.82 10.97
C GLU A 38 0.22 7.90 9.95
N GLU A 39 0.31 7.14 8.87
CA GLU A 39 -0.77 7.02 7.87
C GLU A 39 -0.85 5.62 7.26
N TRP A 40 -2.07 5.13 7.00
CA TRP A 40 -2.28 3.99 6.11
C TRP A 40 -2.23 4.45 4.66
N ILE A 41 -1.38 3.81 3.86
CA ILE A 41 -1.27 4.13 2.43
C ILE A 41 -2.29 3.29 1.68
N THR A 42 -3.13 3.97 0.91
CA THR A 42 -4.20 3.37 0.10
C THR A 42 -4.22 3.94 -1.30
N GLY A 43 -4.88 3.25 -2.21
CA GLY A 43 -4.91 3.58 -3.63
C GLY A 43 -3.86 2.80 -4.41
N GLN A 44 -4.32 2.05 -5.40
CA GLN A 44 -3.48 1.14 -6.19
C GLN A 44 -2.22 1.83 -6.73
N ALA A 45 -2.37 2.99 -7.36
CA ALA A 45 -1.24 3.74 -7.93
C ALA A 45 -0.24 4.24 -6.86
N ALA A 46 -0.72 4.61 -5.67
CA ALA A 46 0.15 5.03 -4.58
C ALA A 46 0.95 3.86 -4.03
N LEU A 47 0.31 2.70 -3.84
CA LEU A 47 0.97 1.47 -3.39
C LEU A 47 2.00 0.97 -4.42
N GLU A 48 1.64 0.99 -5.70
CA GLU A 48 2.55 0.61 -6.79
C GLU A 48 3.79 1.52 -6.84
N ALA A 49 3.62 2.83 -6.69
CA ALA A 49 4.73 3.78 -6.68
C ALA A 49 5.71 3.59 -5.52
N LEU A 50 5.30 2.94 -4.43
CA LEU A 50 6.19 2.65 -3.31
C LEU A 50 7.18 1.53 -3.61
N VAL A 51 6.81 0.55 -4.43
CA VAL A 51 7.58 -0.69 -4.57
C VAL A 51 8.09 -0.95 -5.98
N SER A 52 7.39 -0.47 -7.02
CA SER A 52 7.75 -0.74 -8.41
C SER A 52 9.13 -0.21 -8.78
N GLY A 53 9.98 -1.08 -9.33
CA GLY A 53 11.33 -0.76 -9.75
C GLY A 53 12.32 -0.52 -8.61
N ARG A 54 12.03 -0.98 -7.39
CA ARG A 54 12.83 -0.70 -6.19
C ARG A 54 13.30 -1.96 -5.47
N THR A 55 14.49 -1.88 -4.89
CA THR A 55 15.01 -2.87 -3.94
C THR A 55 14.77 -2.37 -2.52
N HIS A 56 14.12 -3.20 -1.71
CA HIS A 56 13.80 -2.93 -0.32
C HIS A 56 14.64 -3.78 0.62
N TYR A 57 15.20 -3.15 1.64
CA TYR A 57 15.87 -3.79 2.76
C TYR A 57 14.97 -3.68 3.96
N ARG A 58 14.56 -4.80 4.53
CA ARG A 58 13.57 -4.84 5.61
C ARG A 58 14.10 -5.61 6.81
N ASN A 59 13.63 -5.20 7.99
CA ASN A 59 13.78 -5.98 9.22
C ASN A 59 12.41 -6.56 9.58
N ARG A 60 12.38 -7.86 9.79
CA ARG A 60 11.19 -8.57 10.26
C ARG A 60 11.03 -8.43 11.76
N SER A 61 9.80 -8.65 12.24
CA SER A 61 9.49 -8.64 13.68
C SER A 61 10.22 -9.72 14.49
N ASP A 62 10.68 -10.79 13.84
CA ASP A 62 11.49 -11.86 14.46
C ASP A 62 13.00 -11.52 14.55
N GLY A 63 13.39 -10.33 14.08
CA GLY A 63 14.77 -9.83 14.09
C GLY A 63 15.62 -10.27 12.89
N THR A 64 15.08 -11.02 11.95
CA THR A 64 15.76 -11.35 10.69
C THR A 64 15.68 -10.19 9.71
N SER A 65 16.67 -10.13 8.79
CA SER A 65 16.69 -9.14 7.71
C SER A 65 16.39 -9.82 6.39
N GLU A 66 15.76 -9.09 5.50
CA GLU A 66 15.40 -9.56 4.16
C GLU A 66 15.66 -8.49 3.11
N ILE A 67 15.85 -8.91 1.87
CA ILE A 67 16.00 -8.05 0.70
C ILE A 67 14.97 -8.50 -0.33
N GLU A 68 14.29 -7.55 -0.93
CA GLU A 68 13.29 -7.86 -1.97
C GLU A 68 13.33 -6.81 -3.08
N TYR A 69 13.35 -7.26 -4.31
CA TYR A 69 13.22 -6.42 -5.49
C TYR A 69 11.88 -6.64 -6.18
N HIS A 70 11.24 -5.57 -6.58
CA HIS A 70 9.96 -5.57 -7.30
C HIS A 70 10.16 -4.98 -8.70
N ASP A 71 10.14 -5.84 -9.71
CA ASP A 71 10.25 -5.41 -11.11
C ASP A 71 8.95 -4.73 -11.57
N PRO A 72 9.01 -3.65 -12.39
CA PRO A 72 7.81 -2.99 -12.89
C PRO A 72 6.84 -3.89 -13.66
N ASP A 73 7.30 -5.01 -14.20
CA ASP A 73 6.47 -5.99 -14.92
C ASP A 73 5.76 -6.98 -13.97
N GLY A 74 5.78 -6.75 -12.65
CA GLY A 74 5.08 -7.55 -11.66
C GLY A 74 5.84 -8.81 -11.22
N GLN A 75 7.13 -8.93 -11.55
CA GLN A 75 7.99 -9.98 -11.02
C GLN A 75 8.66 -9.51 -9.73
N SER A 76 8.99 -10.45 -8.85
CA SER A 76 9.74 -10.15 -7.63
C SER A 76 10.80 -11.20 -7.34
N ALA A 77 11.83 -10.80 -6.62
CA ALA A 77 12.84 -11.69 -6.09
C ALA A 77 13.11 -11.32 -4.62
N TYR A 78 13.04 -12.31 -3.76
CA TYR A 78 13.08 -12.17 -2.32
C TYR A 78 14.22 -13.02 -1.74
N VAL A 79 15.06 -12.42 -0.91
CA VAL A 79 16.21 -13.07 -0.28
C VAL A 79 15.96 -13.18 1.21
N TRP A 80 15.98 -14.39 1.71
CA TRP A 80 15.93 -14.69 3.14
C TRP A 80 16.74 -15.97 3.43
N ASP A 81 17.39 -16.03 4.55
CA ASP A 81 18.14 -17.21 5.03
C ASP A 81 19.01 -17.88 3.95
N ASN A 82 19.76 -17.08 3.18
CA ASN A 82 20.60 -17.52 2.03
C ASN A 82 19.83 -18.15 0.86
N CYS A 83 18.53 -17.95 0.82
CA CYS A 83 17.65 -18.44 -0.23
C CYS A 83 17.14 -17.28 -1.08
N ILE A 84 17.16 -17.43 -2.40
CA ILE A 84 16.51 -16.50 -3.32
C ILE A 84 15.23 -17.14 -3.83
N GLU A 85 14.11 -16.61 -3.43
CA GLU A 85 12.81 -16.99 -3.95
C GLU A 85 12.40 -16.03 -5.06
N ARG A 86 11.77 -16.55 -6.10
CA ARG A 86 11.29 -15.76 -7.23
C ARG A 86 9.79 -15.89 -7.34
N GLY A 87 9.12 -14.77 -7.57
CA GLY A 87 7.68 -14.73 -7.53
C GLY A 87 7.09 -13.60 -8.33
N GLN A 88 5.90 -13.25 -7.95
CA GLN A 88 5.11 -12.18 -8.54
C GLN A 88 4.60 -11.27 -7.46
N TRP A 89 4.39 -10.00 -7.82
CA TRP A 89 3.75 -9.01 -6.96
C TRP A 89 2.70 -8.23 -7.75
N TRP A 90 1.72 -7.72 -7.04
CA TRP A 90 0.68 -6.82 -7.56
C TRP A 90 0.11 -5.98 -6.43
N THR A 91 -0.62 -4.92 -6.81
CA THR A 91 -1.32 -4.06 -5.86
C THR A 91 -2.83 -4.13 -6.06
N THR A 92 -3.55 -3.89 -4.99
CA THR A 92 -4.99 -3.62 -4.98
C THR A 92 -5.23 -2.18 -4.52
N GLU A 93 -6.46 -1.77 -4.28
CA GLU A 93 -6.77 -0.46 -3.67
C GLU A 93 -6.23 -0.31 -2.23
N ARG A 94 -5.89 -1.42 -1.55
CA ARG A 94 -5.56 -1.41 -0.13
C ARG A 94 -4.30 -2.17 0.24
N GLU A 95 -3.79 -3.04 -0.62
CA GLU A 95 -2.79 -4.03 -0.27
C GLU A 95 -1.72 -4.16 -1.35
N ILE A 96 -0.53 -4.51 -0.93
CA ILE A 96 0.51 -5.07 -1.79
C ILE A 96 0.53 -6.58 -1.56
N CYS A 97 0.44 -7.36 -2.62
CA CYS A 97 0.38 -8.81 -2.56
C CYS A 97 1.59 -9.44 -3.25
N PHE A 98 2.08 -10.52 -2.68
CA PHE A 98 3.21 -11.30 -3.19
C PHE A 98 2.83 -12.77 -3.30
N PHE A 99 3.32 -13.43 -4.30
CA PHE A 99 3.19 -14.86 -4.47
C PHE A 99 4.54 -15.49 -4.78
N TYR A 100 5.04 -16.31 -3.87
CA TYR A 100 6.24 -17.12 -4.01
C TYR A 100 5.86 -18.59 -3.98
N PRO A 101 6.04 -19.36 -5.08
CA PRO A 101 5.52 -20.73 -5.18
C PRO A 101 6.10 -21.69 -4.16
N ASP A 102 7.31 -21.42 -3.64
CA ASP A 102 8.05 -22.32 -2.74
C ASP A 102 7.89 -22.03 -1.27
N THR A 103 7.25 -20.93 -0.91
CA THR A 103 7.01 -20.64 0.51
C THR A 103 6.16 -21.72 1.15
N ALA A 104 6.47 -22.05 2.41
CA ALA A 104 5.67 -22.97 3.21
C ALA A 104 4.20 -22.51 3.35
N LEU A 105 3.96 -21.24 3.15
CA LEU A 105 2.64 -20.63 3.11
C LEU A 105 2.11 -20.66 1.69
N LYS A 106 1.17 -21.54 1.43
CA LYS A 106 0.53 -21.67 0.11
C LYS A 106 -0.41 -20.49 -0.15
N GLY A 107 -0.22 -19.83 -1.29
CA GLY A 107 -1.08 -18.73 -1.75
C GLY A 107 -0.43 -17.35 -1.63
N PRO A 108 -1.13 -16.32 -2.06
CA PRO A 108 -0.62 -14.96 -1.99
C PRO A 108 -0.58 -14.43 -0.56
N HIS A 109 0.45 -13.65 -0.26
CA HIS A 109 0.61 -12.92 0.98
C HIS A 109 0.37 -11.45 0.70
N CYS A 110 -0.68 -10.88 1.29
CA CYS A 110 -1.04 -9.49 1.10
C CYS A 110 -0.77 -8.69 2.38
N PHE A 111 -0.34 -7.46 2.20
CA PHE A 111 0.03 -6.57 3.30
C PHE A 111 -0.61 -5.21 3.12
N PHE A 112 -1.17 -4.68 4.19
CA PHE A 112 -1.45 -3.27 4.34
C PHE A 112 -0.15 -2.53 4.61
N ILE A 113 -0.01 -1.34 4.06
CA ILE A 113 1.20 -0.54 4.21
C ILE A 113 0.89 0.68 5.06
N LYS A 114 1.66 0.84 6.11
CA LYS A 114 1.62 2.01 6.99
C LYS A 114 2.94 2.77 6.88
N ARG A 115 2.88 4.09 6.77
CA ARG A 115 4.02 4.97 7.00
C ARG A 115 4.04 5.32 8.47
N ASN A 116 5.15 5.04 9.16
CA ASN A 116 5.30 5.40 10.55
C ASN A 116 5.81 6.85 10.72
N ALA A 117 5.93 7.31 11.96
CA ALA A 117 6.37 8.67 12.26
C ALA A 117 7.82 8.97 11.84
N GLU A 118 8.63 7.95 11.64
CA GLU A 118 10.00 8.02 11.12
C GLU A 118 10.06 7.92 9.59
N GLU A 119 8.92 8.06 8.90
CA GLU A 119 8.78 7.94 7.44
C GLU A 119 9.11 6.55 6.86
N GLN A 120 9.24 5.53 7.70
CA GLN A 120 9.50 4.17 7.27
C GLN A 120 8.21 3.46 6.88
N LEU A 121 8.28 2.55 5.91
CA LEU A 121 7.15 1.71 5.51
C LEU A 121 7.09 0.46 6.39
N GLU A 122 5.95 0.23 7.00
CA GLU A 122 5.63 -0.96 7.77
C GLU A 122 4.66 -1.84 6.99
N PHE A 123 4.99 -3.12 6.90
CA PHE A 123 4.18 -4.14 6.22
C PHE A 123 3.36 -4.90 7.27
N TRP A 124 2.04 -4.79 7.21
CA TRP A 124 1.10 -5.40 8.14
C TRP A 124 0.34 -6.51 7.43
N TRP A 125 0.53 -7.76 7.86
CA TRP A 125 -0.09 -8.89 7.17
C TRP A 125 -1.62 -8.83 7.21
N ALA A 126 -2.24 -8.82 6.04
CA ALA A 126 -3.70 -8.72 5.91
C ALA A 126 -4.45 -9.95 6.44
N GLY A 127 -3.76 -11.11 6.57
CA GLY A 127 -4.30 -12.32 7.17
C GLY A 127 -4.41 -12.26 8.72
N ASP A 128 -3.81 -11.25 9.36
CA ASP A 128 -3.92 -11.03 10.81
C ASP A 128 -4.18 -9.54 11.12
N PRO A 129 -5.42 -9.08 10.95
CA PRO A 129 -5.76 -7.68 11.21
C PRO A 129 -5.66 -7.28 12.69
N GLY A 130 -5.50 -8.26 13.59
CA GLY A 130 -5.28 -8.06 15.03
C GLY A 130 -3.82 -7.99 15.46
N ALA A 131 -2.87 -8.07 14.51
CA ALA A 131 -1.44 -8.02 14.82
C ALA A 131 -1.09 -6.74 15.60
N LEU A 132 -0.25 -6.88 16.63
CA LEU A 132 0.22 -5.76 17.45
C LEU A 132 1.51 -5.14 16.92
N LEU A 133 2.21 -5.83 16.03
CA LEU A 133 3.47 -5.41 15.41
C LEU A 133 3.42 -5.63 13.90
N PRO A 134 4.11 -4.81 13.11
CA PRO A 134 4.25 -5.07 11.68
C PRO A 134 5.01 -6.39 11.45
N THR A 135 4.72 -7.06 10.34
CA THR A 135 5.46 -8.26 9.92
C THR A 135 6.91 -7.88 9.58
N ALA A 136 7.07 -6.75 8.89
CA ALA A 136 8.37 -6.20 8.53
C ALA A 136 8.32 -4.67 8.48
N THR A 137 9.47 -4.04 8.71
CA THR A 137 9.67 -2.60 8.56
C THR A 137 10.76 -2.35 7.54
N ASN A 138 10.48 -1.52 6.54
CA ASN A 138 11.45 -1.12 5.54
C ASN A 138 12.44 -0.13 6.14
N VAL A 139 13.72 -0.48 6.14
CA VAL A 139 14.79 0.36 6.70
C VAL A 139 15.53 1.15 5.62
N GLN A 140 15.48 0.67 4.38
CA GLN A 140 16.05 1.33 3.22
C GLN A 140 15.35 0.87 1.96
N ASP A 141 15.18 1.78 1.01
CA ASP A 141 14.77 1.45 -0.35
C ASP A 141 15.65 2.16 -1.37
N VAL A 142 15.98 1.47 -2.44
CA VAL A 142 16.88 1.94 -3.50
C VAL A 142 16.24 1.69 -4.86
N GLU A 143 16.33 2.65 -5.75
CA GLU A 143 15.85 2.48 -7.11
C GLU A 143 16.67 1.43 -7.88
N GLY A 144 15.99 0.56 -8.62
CA GLY A 144 16.57 -0.49 -9.43
C GLY A 144 16.87 -1.79 -8.67
N ASN A 145 17.23 -2.82 -9.43
CA ASN A 145 17.69 -4.12 -8.93
C ASN A 145 19.20 -4.05 -8.59
N VAL A 146 19.52 -3.38 -7.48
CA VAL A 146 20.92 -3.11 -7.11
C VAL A 146 21.67 -4.37 -6.69
N GLU A 147 20.97 -5.36 -6.17
CA GLU A 147 21.53 -6.65 -5.78
C GLU A 147 21.58 -7.64 -6.95
N ARG A 148 21.10 -7.25 -8.13
CA ARG A 148 21.03 -8.08 -9.34
C ARG A 148 20.31 -9.41 -9.11
N LEU A 149 19.25 -9.37 -8.32
CA LEU A 149 18.45 -10.54 -8.01
C LEU A 149 17.83 -11.12 -9.27
N PRO A 150 17.90 -12.45 -9.47
CA PRO A 150 17.33 -13.09 -10.64
C PRO A 150 15.80 -13.02 -10.60
N LEU A 151 15.18 -12.67 -11.73
CA LEU A 151 13.74 -12.63 -11.89
C LEU A 151 13.19 -13.91 -12.54
N GLY A 152 11.89 -14.04 -12.57
CA GLY A 152 11.16 -15.20 -13.09
C GLY A 152 10.42 -15.91 -11.96
N VAL A 153 9.46 -16.75 -12.34
CA VAL A 153 8.71 -17.58 -11.39
C VAL A 153 9.27 -18.99 -11.44
N THR A 154 9.93 -19.41 -10.39
CA THR A 154 10.38 -20.82 -10.25
C THR A 154 10.16 -21.28 -8.84
N GLY A 155 9.83 -22.55 -8.71
CA GLY A 155 9.65 -23.25 -7.47
C GLY A 155 10.93 -23.77 -6.82
N GLU A 156 12.09 -23.17 -7.06
CA GLU A 156 13.33 -23.63 -6.45
C GLU A 156 14.05 -22.48 -5.75
N CYS A 157 14.39 -22.69 -4.49
CA CYS A 157 15.28 -21.82 -3.76
C CYS A 157 16.66 -21.84 -4.41
N LEU A 158 17.12 -20.70 -4.90
CA LEU A 158 18.49 -20.54 -5.35
C LEU A 158 19.35 -20.16 -4.14
N MET A 159 20.37 -20.96 -3.84
CA MET A 159 21.34 -20.59 -2.81
C MET A 159 22.13 -19.36 -3.27
N SER A 160 22.17 -18.33 -2.45
CA SER A 160 22.90 -17.09 -2.69
C SER A 160 24.38 -17.20 -2.32
#